data_8cf01f172aecc580f6c745a4cb8ffc7a
#
_entry.id   8cf01f172aecc580f6c745a4cb8ffc7a
#
_cell.length_a   1.000
_cell.length_b   1.000
_cell.length_c   1.000
_cell.angle_alpha   90.00
_cell.angle_beta   90.00
_cell.angle_gamma   90.00
#
_symmetry.space_group_name_H-M   'P 1'
#
loop_
_entity.id
_entity.type
_entity.pdbx_description
1 polymer ?
#
loop_
_entity_poly.entity_id
_entity_poly.type
_entity_poly.pdbx_seq_one_letter_code
_entity_poly.pdbx_strand_id
1 'polypeptide(L)'
;FDTSWEGLDKSYELHDSAYRKIFDRCGLKYFVVGASSGAMGGTGSEEFMVKSAAGEDTVAYCESCGYAANVEVAASRIDSVERDTESKSIYEISTPNVHSIDELCEFLKIDEIQCAKSRIYIHDEKPVLILMLGNDEVNETKLEKVLGGNVRPAHPEELKDISGADAGSIGPVGFSGRIIADNRLKDANNMFSG
;
A
#
# COMPACT_ATOMS: atom_id res chain seq x y z
N PHE A 1 -15.69 7.23 28.41
CA PHE A 1 -15.60 8.56 27.79
C PHE A 1 -14.71 9.43 28.64
N ASP A 2 -13.61 9.90 28.05
CA ASP A 2 -12.68 10.81 28.71
C ASP A 2 -13.03 12.26 28.33
N THR A 3 -12.83 13.17 29.26
CA THR A 3 -13.16 14.58 29.07
C THR A 3 -11.98 15.42 28.55
N SER A 4 -10.81 14.80 28.44
CA SER A 4 -9.57 15.42 27.95
C SER A 4 -8.67 14.40 27.28
N TRP A 5 -7.76 14.85 26.45
CA TRP A 5 -6.75 13.99 25.81
C TRP A 5 -5.83 13.32 26.85
N GLU A 6 -5.44 14.04 27.89
CA GLU A 6 -4.64 13.47 28.99
C GLU A 6 -5.42 12.35 29.73
N GLY A 7 -6.71 12.51 29.90
CA GLY A 7 -7.59 11.48 30.47
C GLY A 7 -7.65 10.26 29.57
N LEU A 8 -7.79 10.46 28.27
CA LEU A 8 -7.81 9.39 27.27
C LEU A 8 -6.49 8.60 27.26
N ASP A 9 -5.35 9.28 27.23
CA ASP A 9 -4.02 8.63 27.26
C ASP A 9 -3.87 7.76 28.51
N LYS A 10 -4.28 8.28 29.66
CA LYS A 10 -4.25 7.54 30.92
C LYS A 10 -5.18 6.32 30.91
N SER A 11 -6.37 6.46 30.36
CA SER A 11 -7.30 5.34 30.17
C SER A 11 -6.73 4.27 29.24
N TYR A 12 -6.07 4.70 28.15
CA TYR A 12 -5.41 3.80 27.20
C TYR A 12 -4.31 2.98 27.88
N GLU A 13 -3.41 3.62 28.63
CA GLU A 13 -2.35 2.95 29.40
C GLU A 13 -2.91 1.93 30.43
N LEU A 14 -4.03 2.27 31.08
CA LEU A 14 -4.69 1.36 32.01
C LEU A 14 -5.26 0.12 31.30
N HIS A 15 -5.84 0.31 30.10
CA HIS A 15 -6.34 -0.79 29.30
C HIS A 15 -5.21 -1.67 28.78
N ASP A 16 -4.12 -1.09 28.24
CA ASP A 16 -2.93 -1.85 27.84
C ASP A 16 -2.41 -2.72 29.00
N SER A 17 -2.25 -2.12 30.18
CA SER A 17 -1.81 -2.84 31.37
C SER A 17 -2.76 -3.97 31.77
N ALA A 18 -4.06 -3.77 31.61
CA ALA A 18 -5.06 -4.80 31.89
C ALA A 18 -4.99 -5.95 30.88
N TYR A 19 -4.86 -5.65 29.58
CA TYR A 19 -4.70 -6.67 28.54
C TYR A 19 -3.44 -7.52 28.78
N ARG A 20 -2.30 -6.90 29.07
CA ARG A 20 -1.07 -7.63 29.39
C ARG A 20 -1.27 -8.62 30.55
N LYS A 21 -1.88 -8.16 31.65
CA LYS A 21 -2.19 -9.03 32.79
C LYS A 21 -3.13 -10.19 32.44
N ILE A 22 -4.10 -9.96 31.56
CA ILE A 22 -5.04 -11.00 31.12
C ILE A 22 -4.28 -12.06 30.30
N PHE A 23 -3.52 -11.64 29.29
CA PHE A 23 -2.77 -12.56 28.42
C PHE A 23 -1.70 -13.32 29.19
N ASP A 24 -0.97 -12.66 30.10
CA ASP A 24 0.02 -13.29 30.98
C ASP A 24 -0.61 -14.36 31.89
N ARG A 25 -1.76 -14.07 32.50
CA ARG A 25 -2.49 -15.03 33.35
C ARG A 25 -3.04 -16.23 32.55
N CYS A 26 -3.35 -16.02 31.27
CA CYS A 26 -3.73 -17.09 30.37
C CYS A 26 -2.54 -17.93 29.89
N GLY A 27 -1.29 -17.54 30.24
CA GLY A 27 -0.07 -18.21 29.80
C GLY A 27 0.19 -18.06 28.31
N LEU A 28 -0.33 -17.04 27.65
CA LEU A 28 -0.19 -16.80 26.23
C LEU A 28 1.11 -16.04 25.93
N LYS A 29 1.80 -16.47 24.86
CA LYS A 29 2.87 -15.70 24.26
C LYS A 29 2.27 -14.83 23.16
N TYR A 30 2.25 -13.53 23.37
CA TYR A 30 1.60 -12.57 22.49
C TYR A 30 2.57 -11.49 22.02
N PHE A 31 2.18 -10.81 20.95
CA PHE A 31 2.80 -9.61 20.43
C PHE A 31 1.79 -8.46 20.55
N VAL A 32 2.24 -7.28 20.90
CA VAL A 32 1.46 -6.06 20.75
C VAL A 32 1.88 -5.44 19.44
N VAL A 33 0.97 -5.33 18.51
CA VAL A 33 1.25 -4.93 17.13
C VAL A 33 0.47 -3.67 16.77
N GLY A 34 1.11 -2.76 16.05
CA GLY A 34 0.41 -1.64 15.45
C GLY A 34 -0.62 -2.13 14.43
N ALA A 35 -1.82 -1.59 14.48
CA ALA A 35 -2.96 -2.00 13.68
C ALA A 35 -3.69 -0.81 13.05
N SER A 36 -4.59 -1.10 12.13
CA SER A 36 -5.51 -0.11 11.57
C SER A 36 -6.66 0.15 12.55
N SER A 37 -7.04 1.41 12.73
CA SER A 37 -8.25 1.79 13.46
C SER A 37 -9.53 1.62 12.62
N GLY A 38 -9.39 1.25 11.35
CA GLY A 38 -10.50 1.02 10.43
C GLY A 38 -11.46 2.20 10.33
N ALA A 39 -12.72 1.92 10.10
CA ALA A 39 -13.78 2.92 9.96
C ALA A 39 -14.03 3.78 11.22
N MET A 40 -13.53 3.36 12.38
CA MET A 40 -13.65 4.16 13.61
C MET A 40 -12.71 5.36 13.61
N GLY A 41 -11.69 5.36 12.76
CA GLY A 41 -10.71 6.44 12.64
C GLY A 41 -9.80 6.53 13.86
N GLY A 42 -8.96 7.58 13.86
CA GLY A 42 -7.97 7.81 14.91
C GLY A 42 -6.57 7.37 14.51
N THR A 43 -5.63 7.52 15.44
CA THR A 43 -4.21 7.17 15.26
C THR A 43 -3.76 6.32 16.44
N GLY A 44 -2.92 5.32 16.19
CA GLY A 44 -2.31 4.55 17.26
C GLY A 44 -3.16 3.40 17.79
N SER A 45 -3.82 2.65 16.90
CA SER A 45 -4.47 1.38 17.27
C SER A 45 -3.43 0.29 17.47
N GLU A 46 -3.65 -0.56 18.46
CA GLU A 46 -2.81 -1.71 18.78
C GLU A 46 -3.66 -2.96 18.99
N GLU A 47 -3.11 -4.11 18.63
CA GLU A 47 -3.74 -5.42 18.80
C GLU A 47 -2.84 -6.38 19.55
N PHE A 48 -3.42 -7.18 20.43
CA PHE A 48 -2.73 -8.26 21.14
C PHE A 48 -2.89 -9.56 20.35
N MET A 49 -1.85 -9.96 19.65
CA MET A 49 -1.89 -11.11 18.75
C MET A 49 -1.09 -12.29 19.25
N VAL A 50 -1.62 -13.49 19.06
CA VAL A 50 -0.98 -14.77 19.40
C VAL A 50 -0.66 -15.50 18.10
N LYS A 51 0.57 -16.00 17.98
CA LYS A 51 0.98 -16.78 16.80
C LYS A 51 0.18 -18.09 16.72
N SER A 52 -0.52 -18.28 15.61
CA SER A 52 -1.30 -19.48 15.33
C SER A 52 -1.23 -19.85 13.86
N ALA A 53 -1.20 -21.15 13.56
CA ALA A 53 -1.29 -21.63 12.17
C ALA A 53 -2.70 -21.45 11.56
N ALA A 54 -3.71 -21.23 12.41
CA ALA A 54 -5.09 -20.94 12.01
C ALA A 54 -5.39 -19.42 11.97
N GLY A 55 -4.38 -18.58 12.17
CA GLY A 55 -4.54 -17.12 12.11
C GLY A 55 -4.67 -16.64 10.66
N GLU A 56 -5.48 -15.63 10.45
CA GLU A 56 -5.74 -15.01 9.14
C GLU A 56 -4.81 -13.82 8.88
N ASP A 57 -4.35 -13.14 9.95
CA ASP A 57 -3.51 -11.97 9.85
C ASP A 57 -2.02 -12.30 9.73
N THR A 58 -1.31 -11.45 9.04
CA THR A 58 0.15 -11.50 8.93
C THR A 58 0.77 -10.33 9.69
N VAL A 59 1.73 -10.64 10.55
CA VAL A 59 2.46 -9.65 11.38
C VAL A 59 3.91 -9.57 10.92
N ALA A 60 4.36 -8.35 10.64
CA ALA A 60 5.77 -8.03 10.48
C ALA A 60 6.37 -7.70 11.86
N TYR A 61 7.43 -8.41 12.28
CA TYR A 61 8.11 -8.10 13.54
C TYR A 61 9.64 -8.17 13.39
N CYS A 62 10.31 -7.42 14.24
CA CYS A 62 11.77 -7.38 14.29
C CYS A 62 12.26 -7.80 15.68
N GLU A 63 12.99 -8.88 15.76
CA GLU A 63 13.52 -9.39 17.03
C GLU A 63 14.59 -8.46 17.65
N SER A 64 15.27 -7.65 16.82
CA SER A 64 16.37 -6.80 17.32
C SER A 64 15.88 -5.47 17.89
N CYS A 65 14.81 -4.86 17.36
CA CYS A 65 14.33 -3.55 17.82
C CYS A 65 12.93 -3.59 18.44
N GLY A 66 12.25 -4.75 18.44
CA GLY A 66 10.90 -4.91 18.99
C GLY A 66 9.77 -4.31 18.13
N TYR A 67 10.07 -3.83 16.93
CA TYR A 67 9.03 -3.37 16.00
C TYR A 67 8.06 -4.50 15.69
N ALA A 68 6.76 -4.25 15.80
CA ALA A 68 5.72 -5.19 15.40
C ALA A 68 4.51 -4.43 14.85
N ALA A 69 4.01 -4.85 13.70
CA ALA A 69 2.81 -4.27 13.09
C ALA A 69 2.09 -5.29 12.20
N ASN A 70 0.78 -5.19 12.12
CA ASN A 70 0.01 -5.87 11.08
C ASN A 70 0.48 -5.37 9.71
N VAL A 71 0.60 -6.24 8.72
CA VAL A 71 1.09 -5.88 7.37
C VAL A 71 0.25 -4.79 6.69
N GLU A 72 -1.01 -4.64 7.09
CA GLU A 72 -1.88 -3.57 6.60
C GLU A 72 -1.32 -2.17 6.90
N VAL A 73 -0.61 -2.01 8.02
CA VAL A 73 -0.05 -0.72 8.46
C VAL A 73 1.47 -0.73 8.60
N ALA A 74 2.11 -1.88 8.45
CA ALA A 74 3.55 -2.02 8.61
C ALA A 74 4.29 -1.08 7.65
N ALA A 75 5.23 -0.31 8.19
CA ALA A 75 6.13 0.51 7.41
C ALA A 75 7.35 -0.29 6.99
N SER A 76 7.73 -0.20 5.72
CA SER A 76 8.96 -0.77 5.19
C SER A 76 10.00 0.32 4.94
N ARG A 77 11.26 -0.05 5.08
CA ARG A 77 12.35 0.78 4.58
C ARG A 77 12.45 0.58 3.07
N ILE A 78 12.49 1.69 2.35
CA ILE A 78 12.69 1.67 0.90
C ILE A 78 14.20 1.62 0.65
N ASP A 79 14.65 0.56 -0.03
CA ASP A 79 16.02 0.48 -0.50
C ASP A 79 16.21 1.38 -1.73
N SER A 80 17.36 2.05 -1.79
CA SER A 80 17.74 2.81 -2.98
C SER A 80 18.00 1.85 -4.14
N VAL A 81 17.32 2.08 -5.26
CA VAL A 81 17.57 1.36 -6.51
C VAL A 81 18.44 2.25 -7.38
N GLU A 82 19.55 1.71 -7.90
CA GLU A 82 20.34 2.41 -8.92
C GLU A 82 19.46 2.61 -10.16
N ARG A 83 19.41 3.86 -10.62
CA ARG A 83 18.58 4.25 -11.76
C ARG A 83 19.39 5.08 -12.73
N ASP A 84 18.95 5.06 -14.00
CA ASP A 84 19.49 5.95 -15.02
C ASP A 84 19.37 7.42 -14.57
N THR A 85 20.44 8.17 -14.73
CA THR A 85 20.48 9.60 -14.39
C THR A 85 20.05 10.49 -15.54
N GLU A 86 20.12 9.99 -16.78
CA GLU A 86 19.75 10.73 -17.99
C GLU A 86 18.32 10.39 -18.41
N SER A 87 17.47 11.41 -18.49
CA SER A 87 16.11 11.26 -19.03
C SER A 87 16.13 11.12 -20.54
N LYS A 88 15.43 10.12 -21.05
CA LYS A 88 15.20 9.91 -22.48
C LYS A 88 13.87 10.53 -22.91
N SER A 89 13.73 10.81 -24.19
CA SER A 89 12.44 11.24 -24.74
C SER A 89 11.40 10.11 -24.64
N ILE A 90 10.16 10.48 -24.35
CA ILE A 90 9.03 9.52 -24.35
C ILE A 90 8.82 9.03 -25.79
N TYR A 91 8.62 7.74 -25.94
CA TYR A 91 8.25 7.11 -27.20
C TYR A 91 7.30 5.93 -26.96
N GLU A 92 6.51 5.59 -27.95
CA GLU A 92 5.55 4.48 -27.92
C GLU A 92 6.19 3.20 -28.44
N ILE A 93 5.86 2.08 -27.80
CA ILE A 93 6.25 0.74 -28.21
C ILE A 93 4.99 -0.10 -28.40
N SER A 94 4.85 -0.72 -29.56
CA SER A 94 3.77 -1.67 -29.78
C SER A 94 4.08 -2.98 -29.06
N THR A 95 3.18 -3.40 -28.17
CA THR A 95 3.28 -4.62 -27.35
C THR A 95 2.08 -5.53 -27.58
N PRO A 96 1.90 -6.12 -28.78
CA PRO A 96 0.75 -6.92 -29.09
C PRO A 96 0.69 -8.18 -28.21
N ASN A 97 -0.48 -8.46 -27.62
CA ASN A 97 -0.74 -9.60 -26.73
C ASN A 97 0.12 -9.64 -25.44
N VAL A 98 0.63 -8.50 -25.00
CA VAL A 98 1.33 -8.35 -23.71
C VAL A 98 0.36 -7.72 -22.72
N HIS A 99 0.06 -8.41 -21.62
CA HIS A 99 -0.96 -7.99 -20.64
C HIS A 99 -0.47 -7.99 -19.19
N SER A 100 0.74 -8.51 -18.96
CA SER A 100 1.34 -8.55 -17.61
C SER A 100 2.74 -7.94 -17.60
N ILE A 101 3.22 -7.59 -16.40
CA ILE A 101 4.60 -7.09 -16.23
C ILE A 101 5.62 -8.15 -16.65
N ASP A 102 5.38 -9.42 -16.32
CA ASP A 102 6.31 -10.51 -16.67
C ASP A 102 6.40 -10.67 -18.19
N GLU A 103 5.28 -10.67 -18.89
CA GLU A 103 5.24 -10.72 -20.37
C GLU A 103 5.94 -9.49 -20.99
N LEU A 104 5.78 -8.30 -20.38
CA LEU A 104 6.43 -7.09 -20.84
C LEU A 104 7.95 -7.18 -20.65
N CYS A 105 8.39 -7.67 -19.51
CA CYS A 105 9.82 -7.89 -19.23
C CYS A 105 10.45 -8.88 -20.20
N GLU A 106 9.77 -9.98 -20.51
CA GLU A 106 10.23 -10.96 -21.47
C GLU A 106 10.28 -10.39 -22.91
N PHE A 107 9.24 -9.67 -23.31
CA PHE A 107 9.12 -9.08 -24.63
C PHE A 107 10.17 -8.00 -24.91
N LEU A 108 10.40 -7.09 -23.95
CA LEU A 108 11.33 -5.98 -24.08
C LEU A 108 12.76 -6.33 -23.58
N LYS A 109 12.95 -7.47 -22.93
CA LYS A 109 14.20 -7.89 -22.26
C LYS A 109 14.69 -6.86 -21.24
N ILE A 110 13.79 -6.48 -20.35
CA ILE A 110 14.01 -5.51 -19.28
C ILE A 110 13.69 -6.13 -17.94
N ASP A 111 14.16 -5.50 -16.86
CA ASP A 111 13.83 -5.90 -15.50
C ASP A 111 12.51 -5.26 -15.05
N GLU A 112 11.79 -5.93 -14.14
CA GLU A 112 10.54 -5.43 -13.55
C GLU A 112 10.69 -4.07 -12.84
N ILE A 113 11.90 -3.77 -12.34
CA ILE A 113 12.21 -2.47 -11.72
C ILE A 113 12.19 -1.30 -12.71
N GLN A 114 12.16 -1.58 -14.01
CA GLN A 114 12.02 -0.59 -15.09
C GLN A 114 10.56 -0.39 -15.51
N CYS A 115 9.64 -1.18 -14.94
CA CYS A 115 8.23 -1.10 -15.24
C CYS A 115 7.48 -0.32 -14.16
N ALA A 116 6.56 0.53 -14.58
CA ALA A 116 5.63 1.24 -13.71
C ALA A 116 4.20 0.78 -13.99
N LYS A 117 3.59 0.11 -13.02
CA LYS A 117 2.21 -0.39 -13.11
C LYS A 117 1.23 0.65 -12.60
N SER A 118 0.12 0.77 -13.29
CA SER A 118 -0.97 1.68 -12.93
C SER A 118 -2.21 0.94 -12.46
N ARG A 119 -2.87 1.48 -11.44
CA ARG A 119 -4.18 1.06 -10.97
C ARG A 119 -5.08 2.28 -10.81
N ILE A 120 -6.33 2.19 -11.22
CA ILE A 120 -7.31 3.27 -11.02
C ILE A 120 -8.18 2.96 -9.82
N TYR A 121 -8.27 3.92 -8.93
CA TYR A 121 -9.19 3.94 -7.81
C TYR A 121 -10.17 5.10 -7.95
N ILE A 122 -11.33 4.98 -7.32
CA ILE A 122 -12.31 6.06 -7.21
C ILE A 122 -12.23 6.57 -5.78
N HIS A 123 -11.94 7.86 -5.62
CA HIS A 123 -11.90 8.56 -4.36
C HIS A 123 -12.91 9.71 -4.41
N ASP A 124 -13.94 9.65 -3.56
CA ASP A 124 -15.04 10.62 -3.52
C ASP A 124 -15.58 10.91 -4.93
N GLU A 125 -15.98 9.86 -5.64
CA GLU A 125 -16.54 9.89 -7.01
C GLU A 125 -15.57 10.39 -8.10
N LYS A 126 -14.29 10.57 -7.79
CA LYS A 126 -13.28 11.02 -8.76
C LYS A 126 -12.21 9.97 -8.99
N PRO A 127 -11.77 9.79 -10.23
CA PRO A 127 -10.70 8.84 -10.52
C PRO A 127 -9.34 9.34 -10.01
N VAL A 128 -8.59 8.41 -9.43
CA VAL A 128 -7.20 8.60 -8.99
C VAL A 128 -6.38 7.45 -9.57
N LEU A 129 -5.32 7.77 -10.28
CA LEU A 129 -4.38 6.78 -10.77
C LEU A 129 -3.27 6.58 -9.75
N ILE A 130 -3.07 5.32 -9.35
CA ILE A 130 -1.99 4.91 -8.46
C ILE A 130 -0.89 4.28 -9.32
N LEU A 131 0.29 4.86 -9.26
CA LEU A 131 1.46 4.40 -9.99
C LEU A 131 2.43 3.72 -9.03
N MET A 132 2.84 2.50 -9.35
CA MET A 132 3.73 1.69 -8.52
C MET A 132 4.75 0.95 -9.37
N LEU A 133 5.77 0.41 -8.73
CA LEU A 133 6.87 -0.27 -9.38
C LEU A 133 6.50 -1.73 -9.69
N GLY A 134 6.79 -2.17 -10.92
CA GLY A 134 6.78 -3.57 -11.33
C GLY A 134 5.56 -4.36 -10.86
N ASN A 135 5.78 -5.42 -10.13
CA ASN A 135 4.75 -6.30 -9.58
C ASN A 135 4.23 -5.90 -8.19
N ASP A 136 4.61 -4.72 -7.68
CA ASP A 136 4.06 -4.23 -6.41
C ASP A 136 2.53 -4.15 -6.46
N GLU A 137 1.90 -4.32 -5.30
CA GLU A 137 0.45 -4.21 -5.15
C GLU A 137 0.09 -3.05 -4.21
N VAL A 138 -1.08 -2.47 -4.46
CA VAL A 138 -1.61 -1.40 -3.60
C VAL A 138 -2.02 -1.99 -2.25
N ASN A 139 -1.52 -1.39 -1.18
CA ASN A 139 -2.08 -1.60 0.14
C ASN A 139 -3.23 -0.60 0.33
N GLU A 140 -4.46 -1.10 0.25
CA GLU A 140 -5.67 -0.26 0.28
C GLU A 140 -5.83 0.47 1.60
N THR A 141 -5.52 -0.15 2.72
CA THR A 141 -5.55 0.50 4.05
C THR A 141 -4.62 1.72 4.12
N LYS A 142 -3.42 1.61 3.54
CA LYS A 142 -2.49 2.74 3.46
C LYS A 142 -2.98 3.80 2.48
N LEU A 143 -3.56 3.38 1.36
CA LEU A 143 -4.10 4.30 0.36
C LEU A 143 -5.27 5.11 0.93
N GLU A 144 -6.21 4.46 1.63
CA GLU A 144 -7.30 5.13 2.34
C GLU A 144 -6.79 6.15 3.35
N LYS A 145 -5.74 5.81 4.09
CA LYS A 145 -5.11 6.73 5.05
C LYS A 145 -4.48 7.97 4.38
N VAL A 146 -3.91 7.78 3.18
CA VAL A 146 -3.28 8.88 2.40
C VAL A 146 -4.33 9.77 1.75
N LEU A 147 -5.40 9.18 1.21
CA LEU A 147 -6.44 9.90 0.50
C LEU A 147 -7.48 10.50 1.45
N GLY A 148 -7.82 9.79 2.51
CA GLY A 148 -9.03 10.04 3.31
C GLY A 148 -10.28 9.69 2.51
N GLY A 149 -11.46 9.78 3.13
CA GLY A 149 -12.75 9.57 2.45
C GLY A 149 -12.98 8.12 1.97
N ASN A 150 -13.89 7.98 1.00
CA ASN A 150 -14.23 6.70 0.41
C ASN A 150 -13.30 6.37 -0.76
N VAL A 151 -12.62 5.25 -0.67
CA VAL A 151 -11.70 4.75 -1.71
C VAL A 151 -12.14 3.35 -2.12
N ARG A 152 -12.26 3.11 -3.40
CA ARG A 152 -12.52 1.79 -3.97
C ARG A 152 -11.76 1.58 -5.28
N PRO A 153 -11.40 0.37 -5.65
CA PRO A 153 -10.94 0.08 -7.01
C PRO A 153 -11.98 0.50 -8.04
N ALA A 154 -11.54 0.99 -9.19
CA ALA A 154 -12.43 1.22 -10.31
C ALA A 154 -12.93 -0.12 -10.87
N HIS A 155 -14.22 -0.20 -11.24
CA HIS A 155 -14.79 -1.38 -11.89
C HIS A 155 -14.25 -1.52 -13.31
N PRO A 156 -14.16 -2.74 -13.86
CA PRO A 156 -13.66 -2.95 -15.23
C PRO A 156 -14.38 -2.13 -16.30
N GLU A 157 -15.68 -1.94 -16.17
CA GLU A 157 -16.50 -1.14 -17.09
C GLU A 157 -16.20 0.37 -17.03
N GLU A 158 -15.68 0.86 -15.90
CA GLU A 158 -15.30 2.27 -15.72
C GLU A 158 -13.94 2.59 -16.34
N LEU A 159 -13.05 1.59 -16.42
CA LEU A 159 -11.62 1.81 -16.76
C LEU A 159 -11.46 2.46 -18.14
N LYS A 160 -12.20 2.00 -19.14
CA LYS A 160 -12.10 2.50 -20.50
C LYS A 160 -12.58 3.94 -20.63
N ASP A 161 -13.65 4.28 -19.94
CA ASP A 161 -14.22 5.64 -19.97
C ASP A 161 -13.30 6.62 -19.23
N ILE A 162 -12.61 6.17 -18.17
CA ILE A 162 -11.73 6.98 -17.36
C ILE A 162 -10.35 7.18 -18.02
N SER A 163 -9.76 6.12 -18.58
CA SER A 163 -8.37 6.14 -19.06
C SER A 163 -8.23 6.14 -20.56
N GLY A 164 -9.28 5.81 -21.30
CA GLY A 164 -9.21 5.60 -22.75
C GLY A 164 -8.52 4.30 -23.16
N ALA A 165 -8.07 3.48 -22.20
CA ALA A 165 -7.33 2.24 -22.43
C ALA A 165 -8.05 1.04 -21.81
N ASP A 166 -7.79 -0.14 -22.35
CA ASP A 166 -8.28 -1.38 -21.77
C ASP A 166 -7.43 -1.78 -20.55
N ALA A 167 -8.00 -2.62 -19.68
CA ALA A 167 -7.29 -3.16 -18.52
C ALA A 167 -5.98 -3.86 -18.96
N GLY A 168 -4.88 -3.59 -18.26
CA GLY A 168 -3.54 -4.08 -18.60
C GLY A 168 -2.69 -3.09 -19.43
N SER A 169 -3.33 -2.04 -20.02
CA SER A 169 -2.64 -1.03 -20.83
C SER A 169 -2.88 0.39 -20.30
N ILE A 170 -3.18 0.52 -19.02
CA ILE A 170 -3.42 1.81 -18.36
C ILE A 170 -2.10 2.40 -17.91
N GLY A 171 -1.84 3.64 -18.34
CA GLY A 171 -0.65 4.38 -17.97
C GLY A 171 -0.92 5.82 -17.52
N PRO A 172 0.11 6.52 -17.02
CA PRO A 172 -0.03 7.90 -16.57
C PRO A 172 -0.07 8.92 -17.71
N VAL A 173 0.40 8.54 -18.90
CA VAL A 173 0.48 9.45 -20.05
C VAL A 173 -0.94 9.72 -20.60
N GLY A 174 -1.31 10.98 -20.65
CA GLY A 174 -2.66 11.38 -21.07
C GLY A 174 -3.77 11.20 -20.02
N PHE A 175 -3.47 10.66 -18.84
CA PHE A 175 -4.46 10.54 -17.78
C PHE A 175 -4.87 11.91 -17.25
N SER A 176 -6.17 12.18 -17.28
CA SER A 176 -6.76 13.43 -16.80
C SER A 176 -7.32 13.26 -15.40
N GLY A 177 -6.48 13.41 -14.38
CA GLY A 177 -6.90 13.26 -12.99
C GLY A 177 -5.72 13.34 -12.02
N ARG A 178 -6.00 13.05 -10.76
CA ARG A 178 -4.96 12.99 -9.72
C ARG A 178 -4.13 11.71 -9.92
N ILE A 179 -2.80 11.85 -9.90
CA ILE A 179 -1.86 10.73 -9.91
C ILE A 179 -1.14 10.70 -8.56
N ILE A 180 -1.07 9.53 -7.97
CA ILE A 180 -0.28 9.26 -6.77
C ILE A 180 0.73 8.18 -7.14
N ALA A 181 2.01 8.48 -6.96
CA ALA A 181 3.09 7.54 -7.18
C ALA A 181 3.63 7.00 -5.85
N ASP A 182 3.93 5.71 -5.82
CA ASP A 182 4.65 5.11 -4.72
C ASP A 182 6.05 5.73 -4.57
N ASN A 183 6.52 5.83 -3.34
CA ASN A 183 7.83 6.41 -3.04
C ASN A 183 9.00 5.64 -3.70
N ARG A 184 8.80 4.38 -4.08
CA ARG A 184 9.79 3.60 -4.83
C ARG A 184 10.01 4.13 -6.26
N LEU A 185 9.07 4.92 -6.78
CA LEU A 185 9.22 5.59 -8.07
C LEU A 185 9.85 6.98 -7.96
N LYS A 186 10.15 7.45 -6.75
CA LYS A 186 10.84 8.72 -6.55
C LYS A 186 12.18 8.68 -7.28
N ASP A 187 12.46 9.73 -8.05
CA ASP A 187 13.66 9.86 -8.87
C ASP A 187 13.82 8.76 -9.95
N ALA A 188 12.75 8.03 -10.28
CA ALA A 188 12.75 7.06 -11.37
C ALA A 188 12.73 7.76 -12.73
N ASN A 189 13.59 7.29 -13.63
CA ASN A 189 13.67 7.76 -15.02
C ASN A 189 13.51 6.58 -15.98
N ASN A 190 13.08 6.86 -17.21
CA ASN A 190 13.02 5.90 -18.31
C ASN A 190 12.19 4.64 -17.99
N MET A 191 11.06 4.84 -17.31
CA MET A 191 10.16 3.75 -16.93
C MET A 191 9.27 3.37 -18.12
N PHE A 192 8.95 2.07 -18.21
CA PHE A 192 7.94 1.54 -19.13
C PHE A 192 6.58 1.50 -18.41
N SER A 193 5.55 1.99 -19.06
CA SER A 193 4.18 1.99 -18.52
C SER A 193 3.16 1.79 -19.64
N GLY A 194 1.95 1.38 -19.31
CA GLY A 194 0.85 1.26 -20.25
C GLY A 194 0.33 2.60 -20.76
#